data_49670937d409bbadfc5ce231f4dca5f4
#
_entry.id   49670937d409bbadfc5ce231f4dca5f4
#
_cell.length_a   1.000
_cell.length_b   1.000
_cell.length_c   1.000
_cell.angle_alpha   90.00
_cell.angle_beta   90.00
_cell.angle_gamma   90.00
#
_symmetry.space_group_name_H-M   'P 1'
#
loop_
_entity.id
_entity.type
_entity.pdbx_description
1 polymer ?
#
loop_
_entity_poly.entity_id
_entity_poly.type
_entity_poly.pdbx_seq_one_letter_code
_entity_poly.pdbx_strand_id
1 'polypeptide(L)'
;MLDNIMYRCIVLTVLLAVIASIDANWFRCDYECFPKAGGYLKLQRIPANWREARLRCHLEGAKIASPLNDELKTAMLSMMDVSLKRKCGVFLGIHATFSRGDFFSVDGVPLSHISYTWADGEPDNYNDAESCLLMTENGEFADVNCEDTYPYFCYKKMSNSLVMNSCGTTDPEYVMDNRTGSCYKFHTVPRTWSRAYMACAAEGGYLAILNSETEAQVAKEIFAKYPDNKIVGNFPKDVAFVGVHDWGEHGEWLTINSDTLQEAGYSKFSPGEPNNGSTGEFCGAIYRNGMYNDLLCESRYVFLCEKDPESLLCEQEEDKLFIN
;
A
#
# COMPACT_ATOMS: atom_id res chain seq x y z
N MET A 1 -25.36 44.43 -29.39
CA MET A 1 -26.03 43.25 -28.81
C MET A 1 -25.41 41.93 -29.29
N LEU A 2 -24.90 41.87 -30.51
CA LEU A 2 -24.19 40.67 -31.04
C LEU A 2 -22.81 40.43 -30.39
N ASP A 3 -22.07 41.50 -30.08
CA ASP A 3 -20.71 41.39 -29.51
C ASP A 3 -20.71 40.80 -28.09
N ASN A 4 -21.78 41.05 -27.31
CA ASN A 4 -21.89 40.49 -25.96
C ASN A 4 -22.25 38.97 -25.94
N ILE A 5 -22.87 38.47 -26.99
CA ILE A 5 -23.21 37.04 -27.12
C ILE A 5 -21.98 36.25 -27.55
N MET A 6 -21.20 36.79 -28.49
CA MET A 6 -19.95 36.18 -28.95
C MET A 6 -18.91 36.10 -27.83
N TYR A 7 -18.76 37.18 -27.02
CA TYR A 7 -17.84 37.20 -25.88
C TYR A 7 -18.24 36.18 -24.80
N ARG A 8 -19.56 36.05 -24.53
CA ARG A 8 -20.06 35.01 -23.58
C ARG A 8 -19.88 33.60 -24.08
N CYS A 9 -20.05 33.35 -25.39
CA CYS A 9 -19.79 32.04 -25.97
C CYS A 9 -18.29 31.67 -25.94
N ILE A 10 -17.40 32.65 -26.22
CA ILE A 10 -15.94 32.42 -26.16
C ILE A 10 -15.49 32.14 -24.70
N VAL A 11 -16.00 32.93 -23.75
CA VAL A 11 -15.68 32.71 -22.32
C VAL A 11 -16.23 31.37 -21.82
N LEU A 12 -17.46 30.99 -22.25
CA LEU A 12 -18.01 29.68 -21.89
C LEU A 12 -17.25 28.50 -22.52
N THR A 13 -16.81 28.64 -23.78
CA THR A 13 -16.00 27.57 -24.44
C THR A 13 -14.61 27.48 -23.86
N VAL A 14 -13.99 28.58 -23.45
CA VAL A 14 -12.69 28.60 -22.77
C VAL A 14 -12.82 28.03 -21.36
N LEU A 15 -13.88 28.36 -20.61
CA LEU A 15 -14.16 27.75 -19.30
C LEU A 15 -14.45 26.24 -19.42
N LEU A 16 -15.24 25.81 -20.42
CA LEU A 16 -15.49 24.39 -20.66
C LEU A 16 -14.23 23.63 -21.14
N ALA A 17 -13.33 24.27 -21.90
CA ALA A 17 -12.05 23.69 -22.29
C ALA A 17 -11.08 23.63 -21.12
N VAL A 18 -11.11 24.56 -20.17
CA VAL A 18 -10.31 24.53 -18.93
C VAL A 18 -10.84 23.46 -17.96
N ILE A 19 -12.17 23.28 -17.88
CA ILE A 19 -12.77 22.21 -17.06
C ILE A 19 -12.54 20.81 -17.69
N ALA A 20 -12.45 20.70 -19.01
CA ALA A 20 -12.16 19.44 -19.70
C ALA A 20 -10.69 19.01 -19.62
N SER A 21 -9.78 19.85 -19.09
CA SER A 21 -8.35 19.52 -18.94
C SER A 21 -7.95 19.11 -17.51
N ILE A 22 -8.91 18.91 -16.60
CA ILE A 22 -8.64 18.47 -15.21
C ILE A 22 -9.02 17.00 -14.99
N ASP A 23 -9.10 16.20 -16.02
CA ASP A 23 -9.00 14.74 -15.89
C ASP A 23 -7.51 14.31 -15.89
N ALA A 24 -6.71 14.87 -14.99
CA ALA A 24 -5.47 14.22 -14.62
C ALA A 24 -5.86 12.93 -13.91
N ASN A 25 -5.74 11.82 -14.59
CA ASN A 25 -5.90 10.47 -14.02
C ASN A 25 -4.82 10.26 -12.95
N TRP A 26 -5.07 10.81 -11.74
CA TRP A 26 -4.19 10.62 -10.60
C TRP A 26 -4.31 9.17 -10.13
N PHE A 27 -3.18 8.50 -9.98
CA PHE A 27 -3.17 7.14 -9.45
C PHE A 27 -3.45 7.13 -7.93
N ARG A 28 -2.66 7.93 -7.19
CA ARG A 28 -2.73 8.11 -5.73
C ARG A 28 -2.02 9.42 -5.39
N CYS A 29 -2.45 10.13 -4.36
CA CYS A 29 -1.82 11.39 -3.95
C CYS A 29 -0.43 11.28 -3.38
N ASP A 30 -0.08 10.10 -2.87
CA ASP A 30 1.26 9.82 -2.36
C ASP A 30 2.26 9.39 -3.46
N TYR A 31 1.85 9.49 -4.76
CA TYR A 31 2.68 9.24 -5.93
C TYR A 31 2.85 10.50 -6.76
N GLU A 32 4.07 10.79 -7.17
CA GLU A 32 4.38 11.88 -8.09
C GLU A 32 4.23 11.43 -9.55
N CYS A 33 3.63 12.27 -10.39
CA CYS A 33 3.41 11.98 -11.80
C CYS A 33 4.64 12.40 -12.63
N PHE A 34 5.17 11.46 -13.42
CA PHE A 34 6.27 11.68 -14.35
C PHE A 34 5.84 11.30 -15.77
N PRO A 35 5.17 12.18 -16.53
CA PRO A 35 4.64 11.88 -17.85
C PRO A 35 5.71 11.40 -18.84
N LYS A 36 6.92 11.95 -18.78
CA LYS A 36 8.05 11.54 -19.64
C LYS A 36 8.51 10.11 -19.31
N ALA A 37 8.48 9.72 -18.04
CA ALA A 37 8.76 8.36 -17.61
C ALA A 37 7.56 7.40 -17.79
N GLY A 38 6.43 7.91 -18.29
CA GLY A 38 5.22 7.15 -18.57
C GLY A 38 4.51 6.59 -17.35
N GLY A 39 4.63 7.24 -16.18
CA GLY A 39 4.03 6.72 -14.97
C GLY A 39 4.13 7.59 -13.74
N TYR A 40 3.86 6.94 -12.61
CA TYR A 40 3.84 7.53 -11.28
C TYR A 40 4.91 6.86 -10.42
N LEU A 41 5.65 7.63 -9.64
CA LEU A 41 6.70 7.18 -8.73
C LEU A 41 6.40 7.60 -7.30
N LYS A 42 6.79 6.74 -6.36
CA LYS A 42 6.81 7.03 -4.93
C LYS A 42 8.10 6.50 -4.33
N LEU A 43 8.84 7.36 -3.63
CA LEU A 43 10.00 6.95 -2.85
C LEU A 43 9.56 6.47 -1.47
N GLN A 44 9.79 5.21 -1.18
CA GLN A 44 9.62 4.60 0.14
C GLN A 44 10.90 4.83 0.95
N ARG A 45 10.85 5.74 1.92
CA ARG A 45 11.99 6.16 2.73
C ARG A 45 12.29 5.22 3.89
N ILE A 46 11.28 4.45 4.33
CA ILE A 46 11.47 3.41 5.35
C ILE A 46 12.10 2.21 4.66
N PRO A 47 13.36 1.87 4.99
CA PRO A 47 14.04 0.75 4.35
C PRO A 47 13.32 -0.58 4.59
N ALA A 48 13.41 -1.47 3.62
CA ALA A 48 12.91 -2.83 3.72
C ALA A 48 13.87 -3.76 2.95
N ASN A 49 13.83 -5.06 3.21
CA ASN A 49 14.48 -6.02 2.35
C ASN A 49 13.74 -6.10 1.00
N TRP A 50 14.41 -6.65 0.00
CA TRP A 50 13.89 -6.60 -1.38
C TRP A 50 12.51 -7.27 -1.52
N ARG A 51 12.27 -8.37 -0.81
CA ARG A 51 10.99 -9.10 -0.88
C ARG A 51 9.85 -8.29 -0.27
N GLU A 52 10.08 -7.63 0.86
CA GLU A 52 9.10 -6.77 1.51
C GLU A 52 8.86 -5.50 0.67
N ALA A 53 9.91 -4.91 0.09
CA ALA A 53 9.81 -3.77 -0.82
C ALA A 53 8.92 -4.11 -2.04
N ARG A 54 9.20 -5.24 -2.69
CA ARG A 54 8.38 -5.73 -3.80
C ARG A 54 6.93 -5.98 -3.41
N LEU A 55 6.71 -6.60 -2.25
CA LEU A 55 5.37 -6.87 -1.75
C LEU A 55 4.60 -5.59 -1.47
N ARG A 56 5.23 -4.61 -0.82
CA ARG A 56 4.59 -3.35 -0.48
C ARG A 56 4.18 -2.57 -1.73
N CYS A 57 5.05 -2.45 -2.72
CA CYS A 57 4.70 -1.83 -3.99
C CYS A 57 3.52 -2.55 -4.69
N HIS A 58 3.50 -3.89 -4.62
CA HIS A 58 2.40 -4.69 -5.18
C HIS A 58 1.06 -4.40 -4.50
N LEU A 59 1.04 -4.30 -3.17
CA LEU A 59 -0.16 -3.96 -2.39
C LEU A 59 -0.65 -2.53 -2.68
N GLU A 60 0.25 -1.60 -2.98
CA GLU A 60 -0.10 -0.26 -3.44
C GLU A 60 -0.64 -0.22 -4.88
N GLY A 61 -0.74 -1.36 -5.56
CA GLY A 61 -1.14 -1.45 -6.97
C GLY A 61 -0.05 -1.05 -7.96
N ALA A 62 1.21 -1.03 -7.51
CA ALA A 62 2.40 -0.67 -8.25
C ALA A 62 3.41 -1.83 -8.32
N LYS A 63 4.59 -1.59 -8.85
CA LYS A 63 5.73 -2.52 -8.81
C LYS A 63 6.94 -1.80 -8.21
N ILE A 64 7.88 -2.54 -7.62
CA ILE A 64 9.19 -1.99 -7.32
C ILE A 64 9.84 -1.53 -8.62
N ALA A 65 10.37 -0.30 -8.65
CA ALA A 65 10.79 0.36 -9.89
C ALA A 65 12.03 -0.29 -10.49
N SER A 66 11.96 -0.60 -11.79
CA SER A 66 13.11 -0.96 -12.61
C SER A 66 13.34 0.18 -13.62
N PRO A 67 14.52 0.79 -13.70
CA PRO A 67 14.80 1.90 -14.62
C PRO A 67 14.97 1.38 -16.05
N LEU A 68 13.85 1.00 -16.69
CA LEU A 68 13.81 0.38 -18.00
C LEU A 68 14.14 1.35 -19.15
N ASN A 69 14.14 2.64 -18.88
CA ASN A 69 14.54 3.71 -19.82
C ASN A 69 15.19 4.87 -19.06
N ASP A 70 15.85 5.77 -19.81
CA ASP A 70 16.61 6.89 -19.25
C ASP A 70 15.69 7.94 -18.57
N GLU A 71 14.45 8.10 -19.05
CA GLU A 71 13.47 9.02 -18.46
C GLU A 71 13.06 8.55 -17.06
N LEU A 72 12.81 7.25 -16.88
CA LEU A 72 12.48 6.68 -15.58
C LEU A 72 13.68 6.74 -14.62
N LYS A 73 14.88 6.40 -15.12
CA LYS A 73 16.14 6.53 -14.36
C LYS A 73 16.36 7.96 -13.89
N THR A 74 16.17 8.94 -14.78
CA THR A 74 16.31 10.37 -14.46
C THR A 74 15.29 10.83 -13.42
N ALA A 75 14.03 10.39 -13.53
CA ALA A 75 13.00 10.68 -12.55
C ALA A 75 13.35 10.12 -11.16
N MET A 76 13.80 8.87 -11.09
CA MET A 76 14.24 8.26 -9.82
C MET A 76 15.40 9.05 -9.20
N LEU A 77 16.43 9.41 -9.98
CA LEU A 77 17.57 10.18 -9.50
C LEU A 77 17.16 11.57 -8.98
N SER A 78 16.26 12.25 -9.68
CA SER A 78 15.76 13.56 -9.23
C SER A 78 15.06 13.51 -7.87
N MET A 79 14.32 12.44 -7.61
CA MET A 79 13.69 12.24 -6.30
C MET A 79 14.68 11.84 -5.21
N MET A 80 15.76 11.13 -5.55
CA MET A 80 16.82 10.77 -4.60
C MET A 80 17.58 12.01 -4.12
N ASP A 81 17.99 12.89 -5.03
CA ASP A 81 18.73 14.11 -4.73
C ASP A 81 18.00 15.03 -3.75
N VAL A 82 16.68 15.20 -3.93
CA VAL A 82 15.83 16.00 -3.05
C VAL A 82 15.58 15.35 -1.69
N SER A 83 15.44 14.03 -1.66
CA SER A 83 14.83 13.31 -0.53
C SER A 83 15.81 12.53 0.34
N LEU A 84 16.91 12.05 -0.23
CA LEU A 84 17.90 11.24 0.46
C LEU A 84 19.19 12.06 0.69
N LYS A 85 19.27 12.77 1.81
CA LYS A 85 20.44 13.60 2.19
C LYS A 85 21.71 12.79 2.53
N ARG A 86 21.71 11.48 2.41
CA ARG A 86 22.82 10.59 2.70
C ARG A 86 23.06 9.68 1.49
N LYS A 87 24.33 9.34 1.26
CA LYS A 87 24.81 8.41 0.24
C LYS A 87 24.30 6.99 0.46
N CYS A 88 23.00 6.78 0.36
CA CYS A 88 22.44 5.43 0.35
C CYS A 88 21.73 5.24 -0.98
N GLY A 89 22.07 4.14 -1.64
CA GLY A 89 21.35 3.73 -2.84
C GLY A 89 19.92 3.30 -2.54
N VAL A 90 19.21 2.96 -3.59
CA VAL A 90 17.82 2.45 -3.53
C VAL A 90 17.74 1.12 -4.22
N PHE A 91 16.95 0.19 -3.66
CA PHE A 91 16.66 -1.08 -4.35
C PHE A 91 15.99 -0.84 -5.69
N LEU A 92 16.42 -1.61 -6.67
CA LEU A 92 15.78 -1.71 -7.97
C LEU A 92 14.87 -2.96 -8.03
N GLY A 93 13.89 -2.91 -8.92
CA GLY A 93 13.08 -4.07 -9.28
C GLY A 93 13.83 -5.06 -10.19
N ILE A 94 15.13 -5.21 -9.99
CA ILE A 94 16.00 -6.09 -10.78
C ILE A 94 16.66 -7.09 -9.85
N HIS A 95 16.59 -8.37 -10.17
CA HIS A 95 17.08 -9.44 -9.32
C HIS A 95 17.52 -10.68 -10.11
N ALA A 96 18.35 -11.52 -9.51
CA ALA A 96 18.80 -12.83 -9.99
C ALA A 96 18.33 -13.98 -9.07
N THR A 97 17.23 -13.80 -8.32
CA THR A 97 16.76 -14.80 -7.33
C THR A 97 16.24 -16.09 -7.96
N PHE A 98 15.94 -16.12 -9.24
CA PHE A 98 15.47 -17.31 -9.96
C PHE A 98 16.61 -18.06 -10.67
N SER A 99 17.64 -17.32 -11.08
CA SER A 99 18.82 -17.88 -11.77
C SER A 99 20.03 -17.04 -11.36
N ARG A 100 20.98 -17.65 -10.69
CA ARG A 100 22.15 -16.98 -10.12
C ARG A 100 22.98 -16.32 -11.22
N GLY A 101 23.25 -15.03 -11.10
CA GLY A 101 24.00 -14.25 -12.07
C GLY A 101 23.19 -13.73 -13.28
N ASP A 102 21.97 -14.23 -13.46
CA ASP A 102 21.06 -13.76 -14.52
C ASP A 102 20.09 -12.73 -13.94
N PHE A 103 20.40 -11.46 -14.09
CA PHE A 103 19.57 -10.36 -13.60
C PHE A 103 18.43 -10.03 -14.57
N PHE A 104 17.20 -10.01 -14.02
CA PHE A 104 15.98 -9.62 -14.72
C PHE A 104 15.20 -8.61 -13.90
N SER A 105 14.53 -7.69 -14.59
CA SER A 105 13.55 -6.83 -13.93
C SER A 105 12.30 -7.61 -13.53
N VAL A 106 11.53 -7.07 -12.58
CA VAL A 106 10.19 -7.59 -12.22
C VAL A 106 9.19 -7.53 -13.37
N ASP A 107 9.54 -6.84 -14.46
CA ASP A 107 8.79 -6.79 -15.72
C ASP A 107 9.25 -7.84 -16.74
N GLY A 108 10.23 -8.67 -16.39
CA GLY A 108 10.78 -9.74 -17.24
C GLY A 108 11.80 -9.25 -18.26
N VAL A 109 12.32 -8.04 -18.13
CA VAL A 109 13.34 -7.49 -19.04
C VAL A 109 14.73 -7.90 -18.53
N PRO A 110 15.56 -8.59 -19.34
CA PRO A 110 16.94 -8.91 -18.97
C PRO A 110 17.78 -7.65 -18.74
N LEU A 111 18.72 -7.68 -17.81
CA LEU A 111 19.61 -6.55 -17.51
C LEU A 111 20.37 -6.07 -18.75
N SER A 112 20.75 -6.98 -19.64
CA SER A 112 21.42 -6.65 -20.91
C SER A 112 20.62 -5.75 -21.85
N HIS A 113 19.30 -5.60 -21.63
CA HIS A 113 18.42 -4.72 -22.41
C HIS A 113 18.10 -3.41 -21.69
N ILE A 114 18.72 -3.17 -20.53
CA ILE A 114 18.56 -1.96 -19.73
C ILE A 114 19.85 -1.15 -19.85
N SER A 115 19.75 0.16 -19.98
CA SER A 115 20.93 1.04 -19.98
C SER A 115 21.44 1.24 -18.54
N TYR A 116 22.63 0.75 -18.23
CA TYR A 116 23.24 0.84 -16.92
C TYR A 116 24.78 0.93 -17.00
N THR A 117 25.36 1.36 -15.91
CA THR A 117 26.80 1.27 -15.61
C THR A 117 26.96 0.68 -14.21
N TRP A 118 27.93 -0.18 -14.03
CA TRP A 118 28.28 -0.67 -12.71
C TRP A 118 29.01 0.40 -11.92
N ALA A 119 28.81 0.44 -10.61
CA ALA A 119 29.63 1.21 -9.69
C ALA A 119 31.04 0.65 -9.63
N ASP A 120 31.98 1.44 -9.12
CA ASP A 120 33.38 1.03 -9.05
C ASP A 120 33.56 -0.21 -8.18
N GLY A 121 34.14 -1.26 -8.75
CA GLY A 121 34.31 -2.56 -8.10
C GLY A 121 33.14 -3.54 -8.25
N GLU A 122 32.03 -3.14 -8.86
CA GLU A 122 30.82 -3.96 -9.04
C GLU A 122 30.71 -4.60 -10.45
N PRO A 123 29.98 -5.69 -10.60
CA PRO A 123 29.40 -6.55 -9.58
C PRO A 123 30.48 -7.44 -8.93
N ASP A 124 30.50 -7.53 -7.60
CA ASP A 124 31.50 -8.33 -6.88
C ASP A 124 30.93 -9.62 -6.26
N ASN A 125 29.59 -9.77 -6.22
CA ASN A 125 28.87 -10.90 -5.66
C ASN A 125 29.43 -11.31 -4.28
N TYR A 126 29.59 -10.33 -3.40
CA TYR A 126 30.19 -10.51 -2.09
C TYR A 126 29.59 -11.69 -1.32
N ASN A 127 30.46 -12.60 -0.84
CA ASN A 127 30.08 -13.84 -0.16
C ASN A 127 29.14 -14.77 -0.97
N ASP A 128 29.08 -14.66 -2.28
CA ASP A 128 28.13 -15.41 -3.13
C ASP A 128 26.64 -15.21 -2.73
N ALA A 129 26.28 -14.05 -2.18
CA ALA A 129 24.97 -13.80 -1.58
C ALA A 129 24.18 -12.66 -2.24
N GLU A 130 24.72 -12.02 -3.27
CA GLU A 130 24.15 -10.82 -3.88
C GLU A 130 23.36 -11.16 -5.13
N SER A 131 22.07 -11.10 -5.01
CA SER A 131 21.11 -11.44 -6.08
C SER A 131 20.09 -10.33 -6.33
N CYS A 132 20.27 -9.14 -5.75
CA CYS A 132 19.42 -7.97 -5.95
C CYS A 132 20.28 -6.80 -6.38
N LEU A 133 19.70 -5.86 -7.16
CA LEU A 133 20.40 -4.67 -7.58
C LEU A 133 19.94 -3.43 -6.82
N LEU A 134 20.92 -2.58 -6.56
CA LEU A 134 20.79 -1.26 -5.98
C LEU A 134 21.21 -0.22 -7.02
N MET A 135 20.59 0.94 -7.02
CA MET A 135 21.04 2.11 -7.76
C MET A 135 21.65 3.14 -6.79
N THR A 136 22.88 3.53 -7.05
CA THR A 136 23.59 4.57 -6.28
C THR A 136 23.05 5.96 -6.59
N GLU A 137 23.46 6.97 -5.83
CA GLU A 137 23.11 8.38 -6.07
C GLU A 137 23.61 8.90 -7.45
N ASN A 138 24.63 8.27 -8.02
CA ASN A 138 25.16 8.61 -9.34
C ASN A 138 24.41 7.88 -10.48
N GLY A 139 23.46 7.02 -10.14
CA GLY A 139 22.72 6.20 -11.11
C GLY A 139 23.49 4.97 -11.60
N GLU A 140 24.57 4.59 -10.92
CA GLU A 140 25.33 3.38 -11.17
C GLU A 140 24.70 2.21 -10.40
N PHE A 141 24.90 0.98 -10.87
CA PHE A 141 24.34 -0.22 -10.26
C PHE A 141 25.39 -0.95 -9.44
N ALA A 142 24.92 -1.55 -8.35
CA ALA A 142 25.68 -2.48 -7.52
C ALA A 142 24.83 -3.71 -7.22
N ASP A 143 25.42 -4.91 -7.19
CA ASP A 143 24.73 -6.08 -6.64
C ASP A 143 24.84 -6.05 -5.10
N VAL A 144 23.78 -6.51 -4.45
CA VAL A 144 23.65 -6.50 -3.01
C VAL A 144 22.82 -7.69 -2.52
N ASN A 145 22.96 -8.00 -1.23
CA ASN A 145 22.15 -9.04 -0.62
C ASN A 145 20.69 -8.61 -0.55
N CYS A 146 19.78 -9.47 -1.04
CA CYS A 146 18.34 -9.20 -1.03
C CYS A 146 17.74 -9.10 0.39
N GLU A 147 18.41 -9.62 1.41
CA GLU A 147 17.98 -9.53 2.82
C GLU A 147 18.47 -8.24 3.51
N ASP A 148 19.38 -7.48 2.90
CA ASP A 148 19.73 -6.14 3.35
C ASP A 148 18.54 -5.20 3.24
N THR A 149 18.60 -4.06 3.93
CA THR A 149 17.50 -3.12 3.96
C THR A 149 17.88 -1.78 3.32
N TYR A 150 17.19 -1.40 2.28
CA TYR A 150 17.36 -0.13 1.57
C TYR A 150 16.03 0.57 1.33
N PRO A 151 16.02 1.91 1.16
CA PRO A 151 14.92 2.63 0.52
C PRO A 151 14.67 2.06 -0.88
N TYR A 152 13.49 2.29 -1.42
CA TYR A 152 13.11 1.80 -2.74
C TYR A 152 12.04 2.67 -3.38
N PHE A 153 11.88 2.54 -4.70
CA PHE A 153 10.80 3.18 -5.42
C PHE A 153 9.70 2.19 -5.78
N CYS A 154 8.46 2.65 -5.63
CA CYS A 154 7.32 2.01 -6.27
C CYS A 154 6.97 2.79 -7.55
N TYR A 155 6.77 2.08 -8.65
CA TYR A 155 6.40 2.63 -9.95
C TYR A 155 5.08 2.06 -10.44
N LYS A 156 4.19 2.94 -10.87
CA LYS A 156 2.94 2.59 -11.56
C LYS A 156 2.96 3.15 -12.96
N LYS A 157 2.92 2.27 -13.96
CA LYS A 157 2.81 2.69 -15.36
C LYS A 157 1.48 3.43 -15.57
N MET A 158 1.54 4.56 -16.28
CA MET A 158 0.35 5.29 -16.68
C MET A 158 -0.50 4.43 -17.62
N SER A 159 -1.81 4.43 -17.41
CA SER A 159 -2.76 3.68 -18.22
C SER A 159 -4.04 4.50 -18.35
N ASN A 160 -4.59 4.56 -19.56
CA ASN A 160 -5.87 5.21 -19.82
C ASN A 160 -7.07 4.47 -19.21
N SER A 161 -6.84 3.31 -18.58
CA SER A 161 -7.87 2.45 -17.97
C SER A 161 -7.87 2.46 -16.45
N LEU A 162 -7.22 3.41 -15.79
CA LEU A 162 -7.30 3.57 -14.34
C LEU A 162 -8.70 4.10 -13.99
N VAL A 163 -9.59 3.19 -13.61
CA VAL A 163 -10.92 3.54 -13.12
C VAL A 163 -10.89 3.43 -11.60
N MET A 164 -11.07 4.58 -10.93
CA MET A 164 -11.25 4.62 -9.49
C MET A 164 -12.68 4.16 -9.16
N ASN A 165 -12.81 3.28 -8.18
CA ASN A 165 -14.11 2.86 -7.66
C ASN A 165 -14.62 3.84 -6.59
N SER A 166 -15.81 3.57 -6.01
CA SER A 166 -16.39 4.38 -4.94
C SER A 166 -15.56 4.42 -3.66
N CYS A 167 -14.53 3.59 -3.55
CA CYS A 167 -13.59 3.56 -2.43
C CYS A 167 -12.32 4.39 -2.68
N GLY A 168 -12.26 5.19 -3.74
CA GLY A 168 -11.08 6.00 -4.08
C GLY A 168 -9.84 5.14 -4.37
N THR A 169 -10.02 3.94 -4.92
CA THR A 169 -8.92 3.02 -5.26
C THR A 169 -9.20 2.31 -6.58
N THR A 170 -8.14 1.85 -7.22
CA THR A 170 -8.24 0.98 -8.42
C THR A 170 -8.40 -0.50 -8.06
N ASP A 171 -8.39 -0.84 -6.77
CA ASP A 171 -8.56 -2.22 -6.29
C ASP A 171 -10.05 -2.57 -6.23
N PRO A 172 -10.53 -3.50 -7.07
CA PRO A 172 -11.95 -3.87 -7.13
C PRO A 172 -12.43 -4.69 -5.92
N GLU A 173 -11.50 -5.17 -5.07
CA GLU A 173 -11.86 -5.96 -3.88
C GLU A 173 -12.32 -5.08 -2.71
N TYR A 174 -12.02 -3.76 -2.74
CA TYR A 174 -12.59 -2.82 -1.79
C TYR A 174 -14.04 -2.50 -2.15
N VAL A 175 -14.93 -2.76 -1.23
CA VAL A 175 -16.38 -2.55 -1.39
C VAL A 175 -16.90 -1.59 -0.34
N MET A 176 -17.58 -0.54 -0.80
CA MET A 176 -18.26 0.44 0.04
C MET A 176 -19.46 -0.19 0.76
N ASP A 177 -19.58 0.06 2.06
CA ASP A 177 -20.82 -0.17 2.81
C ASP A 177 -21.45 1.17 3.21
N ASN A 178 -22.64 1.46 2.65
CA ASN A 178 -23.31 2.74 2.87
C ASN A 178 -23.83 2.94 4.30
N ARG A 179 -23.91 1.88 5.12
CA ARG A 179 -24.35 1.95 6.52
C ARG A 179 -23.28 2.58 7.41
N THR A 180 -22.01 2.36 7.05
CA THR A 180 -20.84 2.83 7.80
C THR A 180 -20.12 3.99 7.11
N GLY A 181 -20.29 4.14 5.79
CA GLY A 181 -19.56 5.09 4.96
C GLY A 181 -18.12 4.67 4.68
N SER A 182 -17.69 3.49 5.15
CA SER A 182 -16.36 2.94 4.97
C SER A 182 -16.32 1.88 3.88
N CYS A 183 -15.14 1.63 3.37
CA CYS A 183 -14.82 0.58 2.41
C CYS A 183 -14.08 -0.57 3.08
N TYR A 184 -14.40 -1.78 2.73
CA TYR A 184 -13.83 -2.98 3.34
C TYR A 184 -13.29 -3.94 2.30
N LYS A 185 -12.16 -4.60 2.66
CA LYS A 185 -11.58 -5.70 1.89
C LYS A 185 -11.19 -6.83 2.82
N PHE A 186 -11.61 -8.06 2.50
CA PHE A 186 -11.24 -9.25 3.24
C PHE A 186 -10.08 -9.96 2.56
N HIS A 187 -8.96 -10.04 3.24
CA HIS A 187 -7.77 -10.73 2.76
C HIS A 187 -7.79 -12.20 3.12
N THR A 188 -7.81 -13.05 2.10
CA THR A 188 -7.81 -14.52 2.25
C THR A 188 -6.41 -15.15 2.36
N VAL A 189 -5.36 -14.37 2.08
CA VAL A 189 -3.97 -14.81 2.25
C VAL A 189 -3.52 -14.50 3.68
N PRO A 190 -3.25 -15.53 4.52
CA PRO A 190 -2.97 -15.32 5.93
C PRO A 190 -1.63 -14.62 6.15
N ARG A 191 -1.61 -13.68 7.09
CA ARG A 191 -0.42 -12.93 7.53
C ARG A 191 -0.36 -12.86 9.05
N THR A 192 0.83 -12.56 9.59
CA THR A 192 0.96 -12.09 10.98
C THR A 192 0.25 -10.77 11.14
N TRP A 193 -0.10 -10.39 12.35
CA TRP A 193 -0.87 -9.16 12.59
C TRP A 193 -0.13 -7.92 12.08
N SER A 194 1.18 -7.81 12.35
CA SER A 194 1.99 -6.70 11.86
C SER A 194 2.05 -6.62 10.33
N ARG A 195 2.11 -7.77 9.65
CA ARG A 195 2.08 -7.81 8.17
C ARG A 195 0.69 -7.55 7.60
N ALA A 196 -0.37 -7.91 8.31
CA ALA A 196 -1.73 -7.55 7.97
C ALA A 196 -1.94 -6.04 8.09
N TYR A 197 -1.49 -5.44 9.20
CA TYR A 197 -1.47 -3.99 9.38
C TYR A 197 -0.75 -3.26 8.24
N MET A 198 0.47 -3.70 7.91
CA MET A 198 1.25 -3.12 6.79
C MET A 198 0.55 -3.29 5.44
N ALA A 199 -0.17 -4.39 5.21
CA ALA A 199 -0.89 -4.62 3.97
C ALA A 199 -2.04 -3.62 3.82
N CYS A 200 -2.88 -3.46 4.84
CA CYS A 200 -3.97 -2.49 4.83
C CYS A 200 -3.43 -1.05 4.67
N ALA A 201 -2.34 -0.69 5.38
CA ALA A 201 -1.72 0.62 5.27
C ALA A 201 -1.14 0.90 3.86
N ALA A 202 -0.53 -0.10 3.21
CA ALA A 202 -0.05 0.02 1.83
C ALA A 202 -1.19 0.26 0.84
N GLU A 203 -2.34 -0.36 1.07
CA GLU A 203 -3.55 -0.18 0.24
C GLU A 203 -4.27 1.16 0.50
N GLY A 204 -3.77 1.98 1.44
CA GLY A 204 -4.34 3.28 1.81
C GLY A 204 -5.50 3.18 2.80
N GLY A 205 -5.58 2.07 3.51
CA GLY A 205 -6.52 1.81 4.59
C GLY A 205 -5.80 1.44 5.89
N TYR A 206 -6.47 0.70 6.75
CA TYR A 206 -5.98 0.21 8.03
C TYR A 206 -6.66 -1.13 8.39
N LEU A 207 -6.13 -1.88 9.33
CA LEU A 207 -6.85 -3.03 9.89
C LEU A 207 -8.17 -2.53 10.50
N ALA A 208 -9.28 -3.15 10.12
CA ALA A 208 -10.62 -2.67 10.47
C ALA A 208 -10.78 -2.48 11.97
N ILE A 209 -11.36 -1.36 12.37
CA ILE A 209 -11.70 -1.04 13.76
C ILE A 209 -13.23 -1.09 13.85
N LEU A 210 -13.76 -2.03 14.63
CA LEU A 210 -15.20 -2.03 14.85
C LEU A 210 -15.54 -0.89 15.82
N ASN A 211 -16.25 0.11 15.33
CA ASN A 211 -16.64 1.31 16.10
C ASN A 211 -18.15 1.34 16.43
N SER A 212 -18.90 0.33 16.01
CA SER A 212 -20.34 0.25 16.24
C SER A 212 -20.87 -1.18 16.05
N GLU A 213 -22.08 -1.44 16.57
CA GLU A 213 -22.83 -2.68 16.27
C GLU A 213 -23.07 -2.84 14.77
N THR A 214 -23.23 -1.74 14.03
CA THR A 214 -23.39 -1.77 12.58
C THR A 214 -22.14 -2.29 11.90
N GLU A 215 -20.96 -1.83 12.28
CA GLU A 215 -19.69 -2.33 11.74
C GLU A 215 -19.43 -3.79 12.11
N ALA A 216 -19.73 -4.19 13.35
CA ALA A 216 -19.65 -5.60 13.73
C ALA A 216 -20.55 -6.47 12.85
N GLN A 217 -21.75 -5.99 12.52
CA GLN A 217 -22.65 -6.69 11.60
C GLN A 217 -22.12 -6.70 10.16
N VAL A 218 -21.53 -5.60 9.67
CA VAL A 218 -20.87 -5.52 8.34
C VAL A 218 -19.71 -6.51 8.28
N ALA A 219 -18.83 -6.53 9.28
CA ALA A 219 -17.71 -7.46 9.35
C ALA A 219 -18.17 -8.92 9.33
N LYS A 220 -19.20 -9.25 10.09
CA LYS A 220 -19.85 -10.57 10.08
C LYS A 220 -20.39 -10.96 8.69
N GLU A 221 -21.06 -10.04 8.01
CA GLU A 221 -21.61 -10.26 6.66
C GLU A 221 -20.51 -10.42 5.61
N ILE A 222 -19.43 -9.65 5.72
CA ILE A 222 -18.25 -9.79 4.87
C ILE A 222 -17.62 -11.16 5.10
N PHE A 223 -17.36 -11.54 6.36
CA PHE A 223 -16.73 -12.81 6.69
C PHE A 223 -17.59 -14.00 6.19
N ALA A 224 -18.92 -13.90 6.22
CA ALA A 224 -19.83 -14.93 5.72
C ALA A 224 -19.67 -15.20 4.21
N LYS A 225 -19.17 -14.22 3.41
CA LYS A 225 -18.91 -14.39 1.97
C LYS A 225 -17.69 -15.29 1.69
N TYR A 226 -16.88 -15.57 2.72
CA TYR A 226 -15.64 -16.36 2.66
C TYR A 226 -15.76 -17.61 3.56
N PRO A 227 -16.54 -18.62 3.18
CA PRO A 227 -16.60 -19.89 3.90
C PRO A 227 -15.25 -20.62 3.81
N ASP A 228 -15.05 -21.60 4.67
CA ASP A 228 -13.76 -22.30 4.84
C ASP A 228 -13.15 -22.86 3.56
N ASN A 229 -13.99 -23.27 2.61
CA ASN A 229 -13.56 -23.79 1.31
C ASN A 229 -13.00 -22.71 0.36
N LYS A 230 -13.25 -21.43 0.63
CA LYS A 230 -12.68 -20.29 -0.12
C LYS A 230 -11.37 -19.77 0.50
N ILE A 231 -11.06 -20.19 1.71
CA ILE A 231 -9.85 -19.78 2.42
C ILE A 231 -8.84 -20.92 2.34
N VAL A 232 -7.70 -20.67 1.66
CA VAL A 232 -6.65 -21.68 1.44
C VAL A 232 -5.62 -21.62 2.56
N GLY A 233 -5.24 -22.78 3.08
CA GLY A 233 -4.21 -22.91 4.12
C GLY A 233 -4.65 -23.79 5.28
N ASN A 234 -3.69 -24.15 6.14
CA ASN A 234 -3.89 -24.93 7.34
C ASN A 234 -3.74 -24.05 8.58
N PHE A 235 -4.80 -23.33 8.91
CA PHE A 235 -4.92 -22.45 10.09
C PHE A 235 -6.42 -22.33 10.44
N PRO A 236 -6.78 -21.88 11.66
CA PRO A 236 -8.17 -21.61 12.01
C PRO A 236 -8.81 -20.58 11.06
N LYS A 237 -9.96 -20.93 10.46
CA LYS A 237 -10.63 -20.14 9.43
C LYS A 237 -11.89 -19.45 9.93
N ASP A 238 -12.12 -19.52 11.22
CA ASP A 238 -13.26 -18.93 11.93
C ASP A 238 -12.93 -17.58 12.57
N VAL A 239 -11.66 -17.16 12.49
CA VAL A 239 -11.14 -15.90 13.02
C VAL A 239 -10.44 -15.07 11.93
N ALA A 240 -10.49 -13.74 12.06
CA ALA A 240 -9.79 -12.80 11.19
C ALA A 240 -9.21 -11.65 12.01
N PHE A 241 -7.94 -11.28 11.77
CA PHE A 241 -7.32 -10.14 12.42
C PHE A 241 -8.03 -8.83 12.09
N VAL A 242 -8.08 -7.96 13.11
CA VAL A 242 -8.61 -6.60 13.05
C VAL A 242 -7.70 -5.63 13.81
N GLY A 243 -7.98 -4.34 13.78
CA GLY A 243 -7.11 -3.25 14.23
C GLY A 243 -7.19 -2.96 15.73
N VAL A 244 -7.13 -3.99 16.58
CA VAL A 244 -7.10 -3.83 18.04
C VAL A 244 -5.99 -4.69 18.65
N HIS A 245 -5.46 -4.26 19.81
CA HIS A 245 -4.34 -4.93 20.47
C HIS A 245 -4.30 -4.66 21.98
N ASP A 246 -3.54 -5.48 22.70
CA ASP A 246 -3.27 -5.38 24.15
C ASP A 246 -1.75 -5.34 24.41
N TRP A 247 -1.06 -4.33 23.83
CA TRP A 247 0.41 -4.21 23.92
C TRP A 247 0.90 -3.35 25.08
N GLY A 248 0.00 -2.56 25.67
CA GLY A 248 0.30 -1.67 26.77
C GLY A 248 0.19 -2.37 28.12
N GLU A 249 -0.73 -1.90 28.93
CA GLU A 249 -1.12 -2.56 30.17
C GLU A 249 -2.06 -3.72 29.87
N HIS A 250 -1.62 -4.96 30.13
CA HIS A 250 -2.41 -6.15 29.82
C HIS A 250 -3.81 -6.12 30.44
N GLY A 251 -4.80 -6.34 29.59
CA GLY A 251 -6.22 -6.23 29.91
C GLY A 251 -6.85 -4.92 29.44
N GLU A 252 -6.04 -3.95 28.95
CA GLU A 252 -6.54 -2.73 28.31
C GLU A 252 -6.43 -2.84 26.80
N TRP A 253 -7.52 -3.21 26.15
CA TRP A 253 -7.58 -3.34 24.70
C TRP A 253 -7.75 -1.98 24.02
N LEU A 254 -6.80 -1.65 23.14
CA LEU A 254 -6.77 -0.42 22.37
C LEU A 254 -6.93 -0.70 20.87
N THR A 255 -7.51 0.27 20.18
CA THR A 255 -7.45 0.32 18.72
C THR A 255 -6.05 0.72 18.25
N ILE A 256 -5.74 0.50 16.97
CA ILE A 256 -4.51 1.01 16.33
C ILE A 256 -4.42 2.55 16.35
N ASN A 257 -5.52 3.25 16.65
CA ASN A 257 -5.58 4.71 16.83
C ASN A 257 -5.38 5.14 18.30
N SER A 258 -5.13 4.18 19.20
CA SER A 258 -4.93 4.38 20.64
C SER A 258 -6.20 4.74 21.43
N ASP A 259 -7.39 4.57 20.87
CA ASP A 259 -8.64 4.68 21.60
C ASP A 259 -8.92 3.36 22.33
N THR A 260 -9.53 3.42 23.52
CA THR A 260 -10.10 2.21 24.14
C THR A 260 -11.27 1.68 23.30
N LEU A 261 -11.57 0.38 23.41
CA LEU A 261 -12.68 -0.21 22.66
C LEU A 261 -14.03 0.45 22.99
N GLN A 262 -14.19 0.95 24.23
CA GLN A 262 -15.38 1.69 24.66
C GLN A 262 -15.47 3.06 23.98
N GLU A 263 -14.36 3.79 23.91
CA GLU A 263 -14.29 5.09 23.23
C GLU A 263 -14.49 4.93 21.73
N ALA A 264 -13.93 3.86 21.13
CA ALA A 264 -14.14 3.53 19.74
C ALA A 264 -15.61 3.20 19.42
N GLY A 265 -16.38 2.67 20.39
CA GLY A 265 -17.83 2.45 20.30
C GLY A 265 -18.28 0.98 20.22
N TYR A 266 -17.36 0.02 20.16
CA TYR A 266 -17.66 -1.41 20.18
C TYR A 266 -16.63 -2.19 20.99
N SER A 267 -17.08 -2.93 22.02
CA SER A 267 -16.18 -3.61 22.98
C SER A 267 -16.63 -5.05 23.31
N LYS A 268 -17.42 -5.70 22.42
CA LYS A 268 -17.96 -7.02 22.72
C LYS A 268 -16.99 -8.12 22.31
N PHE A 269 -16.47 -8.83 23.30
CA PHE A 269 -15.76 -10.10 23.09
C PHE A 269 -16.73 -11.27 23.00
N SER A 270 -16.32 -12.32 22.32
CA SER A 270 -17.02 -13.60 22.28
C SER A 270 -17.08 -14.23 23.69
N PRO A 271 -18.09 -15.05 24.02
CA PRO A 271 -18.15 -15.68 25.33
C PRO A 271 -16.88 -16.46 25.66
N GLY A 272 -16.25 -16.11 26.77
CA GLY A 272 -14.99 -16.69 27.23
C GLY A 272 -13.73 -15.96 26.77
N GLU A 273 -13.86 -14.89 25.98
CA GLU A 273 -12.76 -14.05 25.49
C GLU A 273 -12.77 -12.66 26.20
N PRO A 274 -11.64 -11.96 26.23
CA PRO A 274 -10.29 -12.43 25.91
C PRO A 274 -9.81 -13.45 26.95
N ASN A 275 -9.17 -14.53 26.53
CA ASN A 275 -8.79 -15.62 27.42
C ASN A 275 -7.28 -15.83 27.54
N ASN A 276 -6.46 -15.20 26.69
CA ASN A 276 -5.02 -15.40 26.58
C ASN A 276 -4.66 -16.91 26.58
N GLY A 277 -5.44 -17.71 25.83
CA GLY A 277 -5.42 -19.16 25.84
C GLY A 277 -4.07 -19.76 25.48
N SER A 278 -3.32 -19.06 24.62
CA SER A 278 -1.88 -19.25 24.48
C SER A 278 -1.21 -18.00 25.01
N THR A 279 -0.40 -18.11 26.07
CA THR A 279 0.27 -16.94 26.68
C THR A 279 0.88 -16.04 25.61
N GLY A 280 0.48 -14.76 25.55
CA GLY A 280 0.95 -13.79 24.55
C GLY A 280 -0.06 -13.47 23.46
N GLU A 281 -1.33 -13.78 23.63
CA GLU A 281 -2.40 -13.41 22.70
C GLU A 281 -2.79 -11.93 22.89
N PHE A 282 -1.99 -11.04 22.29
CA PHE A 282 -2.11 -9.58 22.43
C PHE A 282 -2.62 -8.89 21.16
N CYS A 283 -3.01 -9.64 20.15
CA CYS A 283 -3.54 -9.11 18.90
C CYS A 283 -4.99 -9.48 18.71
N GLY A 284 -5.80 -8.48 18.37
CA GLY A 284 -7.23 -8.65 18.25
C GLY A 284 -7.65 -9.23 16.91
N ALA A 285 -8.68 -10.02 16.98
CA ALA A 285 -9.36 -10.63 15.87
C ALA A 285 -10.88 -10.57 16.08
N ILE A 286 -11.63 -10.98 15.08
CA ILE A 286 -13.07 -11.24 15.19
C ILE A 286 -13.35 -12.68 14.81
N TYR A 287 -14.32 -13.27 15.50
CA TYR A 287 -14.97 -14.49 15.04
C TYR A 287 -16.00 -14.21 13.92
N ARG A 288 -16.46 -15.26 13.27
CA ARG A 288 -17.56 -15.18 12.28
C ARG A 288 -18.88 -14.61 12.82
N ASN A 289 -19.03 -14.53 14.14
CA ASN A 289 -20.18 -13.89 14.78
C ASN A 289 -20.06 -12.36 14.87
N GLY A 290 -18.90 -11.78 14.50
CA GLY A 290 -18.61 -10.35 14.57
C GLY A 290 -18.13 -9.88 15.95
N MET A 291 -17.86 -10.78 16.89
CA MET A 291 -17.38 -10.44 18.25
C MET A 291 -15.87 -10.64 18.32
N TYR A 292 -15.21 -9.84 19.18
CA TYR A 292 -13.75 -9.88 19.37
C TYR A 292 -13.24 -11.19 19.97
N ASN A 293 -12.00 -11.48 19.65
CA ASN A 293 -11.14 -12.55 20.15
C ASN A 293 -9.70 -12.05 20.27
N ASP A 294 -8.91 -12.65 21.14
CA ASP A 294 -7.46 -12.44 21.25
C ASP A 294 -6.71 -13.58 20.56
N LEU A 295 -5.58 -13.28 19.93
CA LEU A 295 -4.73 -14.21 19.19
C LEU A 295 -3.26 -13.85 19.33
N LEU A 296 -2.39 -14.86 19.10
CA LEU A 296 -0.96 -14.65 18.96
C LEU A 296 -0.65 -13.79 17.73
N CYS A 297 0.04 -12.66 17.92
CA CYS A 297 0.39 -11.71 16.87
C CYS A 297 1.23 -12.30 15.75
N GLU A 298 2.11 -13.25 16.07
CA GLU A 298 3.02 -13.89 15.13
C GLU A 298 2.41 -15.09 14.37
N SER A 299 1.23 -15.53 14.78
CA SER A 299 0.46 -16.52 14.02
C SER A 299 -0.12 -15.87 12.75
N ARG A 300 -0.44 -16.70 11.77
CA ARG A 300 -0.93 -16.22 10.49
C ARG A 300 -2.41 -16.50 10.35
N TYR A 301 -3.19 -15.43 10.15
CA TYR A 301 -4.62 -15.50 9.91
C TYR A 301 -5.03 -14.61 8.73
N VAL A 302 -6.20 -14.84 8.22
CA VAL A 302 -6.91 -13.91 7.34
C VAL A 302 -7.20 -12.62 8.09
N PHE A 303 -7.48 -11.53 7.40
CA PHE A 303 -7.68 -10.24 8.05
C PHE A 303 -8.63 -9.35 7.26
N LEU A 304 -9.21 -8.40 7.95
CA LEU A 304 -10.12 -7.40 7.39
C LEU A 304 -9.45 -6.03 7.38
N CYS A 305 -9.37 -5.43 6.20
CA CYS A 305 -8.99 -4.03 6.04
C CYS A 305 -10.23 -3.15 5.92
N GLU A 306 -10.12 -1.97 6.48
CA GLU A 306 -11.06 -0.86 6.32
C GLU A 306 -10.34 0.33 5.68
N LYS A 307 -11.07 1.14 4.93
CA LYS A 307 -10.53 2.28 4.21
C LYS A 307 -11.57 3.40 4.14
N ASP A 308 -11.13 4.60 4.49
CA ASP A 308 -11.87 5.81 4.16
C ASP A 308 -11.84 5.99 2.61
N PRO A 309 -12.99 6.18 1.96
CA PRO A 309 -13.06 6.41 0.52
C PRO A 309 -12.14 7.53 0.03
N GLU A 310 -11.92 8.56 0.84
CA GLU A 310 -11.15 9.74 0.48
C GLU A 310 -9.67 9.66 0.83
N SER A 311 -9.22 8.64 1.57
CA SER A 311 -7.84 8.51 2.10
C SER A 311 -6.71 8.57 1.06
N LEU A 312 -7.00 8.35 -0.21
CA LEU A 312 -6.03 8.41 -1.32
C LEU A 312 -6.37 9.51 -2.33
N LEU A 313 -7.40 10.32 -2.08
CA LEU A 313 -7.73 11.44 -2.93
C LEU A 313 -6.82 12.63 -2.60
N CYS A 314 -6.45 13.39 -3.62
CA CYS A 314 -5.71 14.62 -3.44
C CYS A 314 -6.64 15.72 -2.90
N GLU A 315 -6.22 16.41 -1.84
CA GLU A 315 -6.86 17.66 -1.46
C GLU A 315 -6.81 18.62 -2.65
N GLN A 316 -7.95 19.12 -3.07
CA GLN A 316 -7.99 20.16 -4.10
C GLN A 316 -7.35 21.43 -3.51
N GLU A 317 -6.41 22.05 -4.23
CA GLU A 317 -5.67 23.23 -3.76
C GLU A 317 -6.55 24.48 -3.47
N GLU A 318 -7.87 24.39 -3.63
CA GLU A 318 -8.80 25.51 -3.41
C GLU A 318 -8.94 25.93 -1.94
N ASP A 319 -8.64 25.03 -0.97
CA ASP A 319 -8.79 25.35 0.46
C ASP A 319 -7.61 26.12 1.07
N LYS A 320 -6.47 26.25 0.35
CA LYS A 320 -5.32 27.03 0.84
C LYS A 320 -5.39 28.54 0.63
N LEU A 321 -6.40 29.04 -0.09
CA LEU A 321 -6.55 30.47 -0.40
C LEU A 321 -7.34 31.27 0.66
N PHE A 322 -7.86 30.63 1.70
CA PHE A 322 -8.68 31.30 2.72
C PHE A 322 -8.07 31.35 4.13
N ILE A 323 -6.79 30.97 4.29
CA ILE A 323 -6.09 31.13 5.59
C ILE A 323 -4.84 31.99 5.35
N ASN A 324 -5.02 33.28 5.19
CA ASN A 324 -4.04 34.35 5.40
C ASN A 324 -4.74 35.62 5.91
#